data_e677d3e12fc8dbca0226b02511e9b280
#
_entry.id   e677d3e12fc8dbca0226b02511e9b280
#
_cell.length_a   1.000
_cell.length_b   1.000
_cell.length_c   1.000
_cell.angle_alpha   90.00
_cell.angle_beta   90.00
_cell.angle_gamma   90.00
#
_symmetry.space_group_name_H-M   'P 1'
#
loop_
_entity.id
_entity.type
_entity.pdbx_description
1 polymer ?
#
loop_
_entity_poly.entity_id
_entity_poly.type
_entity_poly.pdbx_seq_one_letter_code
_entity_poly.pdbx_strand_id
1 'polypeptide(L)'
;MLHPLRTLFRLLVIARTLARHDALEALEVLHVAPGLVWFARLGSRHHVDGRPGQRLAWALTELGPTFIKLGQFLSTRADLLGEQLAADLSELQDRLPPFDSTAARAAIEAALGRPIDELFDRFENAPVTAASIAQVHFAVTGRTLDGDVPGEPPDNPGAEPSALAGLMAADPTSPAIDWENREVAVKVLRPAIEQAFARDLELLYSLAKLVERTQPKLRRFKPLEVVRVFEETVRLEMDLRMEAAAAAELAVN
;
A
#
# COMPACT_ATOMS: atom_id res chain seq x y z
N MET A 1 17.82 -11.12 6.36
CA MET A 1 18.12 -12.17 5.35
C MET A 1 16.87 -13.01 5.17
N LEU A 2 16.15 -12.88 4.06
CA LEU A 2 15.03 -13.76 3.75
C LEU A 2 15.54 -15.19 3.61
N HIS A 3 14.87 -16.12 4.25
CA HIS A 3 15.14 -17.54 4.02
C HIS A 3 14.91 -17.83 2.52
N PRO A 4 15.89 -18.35 1.79
CA PRO A 4 15.79 -18.58 0.34
C PRO A 4 14.58 -19.42 -0.06
N LEU A 5 14.11 -20.28 0.83
CA LEU A 5 12.90 -21.07 0.63
C LEU A 5 11.61 -20.23 0.59
N ARG A 6 11.51 -19.17 1.41
CA ARG A 6 10.32 -18.28 1.40
C ARG A 6 10.27 -17.44 0.12
N THR A 7 11.41 -16.95 -0.32
CA THR A 7 11.52 -16.20 -1.59
C THR A 7 11.15 -17.09 -2.78
N LEU A 8 11.66 -18.33 -2.82
CA LEU A 8 11.32 -19.28 -3.87
C LEU A 8 9.82 -19.62 -3.86
N PHE A 9 9.25 -19.87 -2.69
CA PHE A 9 7.81 -20.11 -2.56
C PHE A 9 6.99 -18.92 -3.06
N ARG A 10 7.34 -17.69 -2.69
CA ARG A 10 6.64 -16.48 -3.15
C ARG A 10 6.75 -16.32 -4.67
N LEU A 11 7.92 -16.58 -5.25
CA LEU A 11 8.12 -16.59 -6.71
C LEU A 11 7.22 -17.63 -7.40
N LEU A 12 7.09 -18.83 -6.83
CA LEU A 12 6.20 -19.87 -7.37
C LEU A 12 4.73 -19.44 -7.31
N VAL A 13 4.30 -18.81 -6.23
CA VAL A 13 2.95 -18.24 -6.10
C VAL A 13 2.71 -17.21 -7.18
N ILE A 14 3.61 -16.25 -7.36
CA ILE A 14 3.50 -15.21 -8.39
C ILE A 14 3.43 -15.83 -9.78
N ALA A 15 4.35 -16.72 -10.11
CA ALA A 15 4.40 -17.38 -11.41
C ALA A 15 3.12 -18.18 -11.69
N ARG A 16 2.60 -18.90 -10.68
CA ARG A 16 1.35 -19.65 -10.80
C ARG A 16 0.15 -18.75 -10.99
N THR A 17 0.05 -17.63 -10.24
CA THR A 17 -1.06 -16.67 -10.38
C THR A 17 -1.05 -16.03 -11.76
N LEU A 18 0.11 -15.57 -12.24
CA LEU A 18 0.25 -15.02 -13.59
C LEU A 18 -0.12 -16.04 -14.67
N ALA A 19 0.28 -17.33 -14.50
CA ALA A 19 -0.07 -18.39 -15.42
C ALA A 19 -1.58 -18.69 -15.43
N ARG A 20 -2.25 -18.67 -14.26
CA ARG A 20 -3.70 -18.92 -14.14
C ARG A 20 -4.52 -17.84 -14.85
N HIS A 21 -4.06 -16.61 -14.83
CA HIS A 21 -4.70 -15.49 -15.51
C HIS A 21 -4.24 -15.31 -16.96
N ASP A 22 -3.43 -16.24 -17.49
CA ASP A 22 -2.83 -16.11 -18.82
C ASP A 22 -2.14 -14.75 -19.04
N ALA A 23 -1.55 -14.21 -17.95
CA ALA A 23 -0.90 -12.90 -17.91
C ALA A 23 0.59 -12.94 -18.27
N LEU A 24 1.11 -14.11 -18.66
CA LEU A 24 2.54 -14.28 -18.99
C LEU A 24 2.92 -13.56 -20.28
N GLU A 25 1.98 -13.35 -21.21
CA GLU A 25 2.21 -12.58 -22.42
C GLU A 25 2.61 -11.13 -22.11
N ALA A 26 1.99 -10.52 -21.12
CA ALA A 26 2.35 -9.16 -20.69
C ALA A 26 3.82 -9.08 -20.19
N LEU A 27 4.33 -10.16 -19.58
CA LEU A 27 5.73 -10.26 -19.17
C LEU A 27 6.67 -10.54 -20.35
N GLU A 28 6.21 -11.18 -21.41
CA GLU A 28 6.99 -11.38 -22.64
C GLU A 28 7.27 -10.06 -23.34
N VAL A 29 6.30 -9.14 -23.36
CA VAL A 29 6.48 -7.77 -23.87
C VAL A 29 7.62 -7.08 -23.11
N LEU A 30 7.73 -7.34 -21.83
CA LEU A 30 8.80 -6.82 -20.96
C LEU A 30 10.10 -7.63 -21.05
N HIS A 31 10.15 -8.71 -21.86
CA HIS A 31 11.32 -9.60 -22.01
C HIS A 31 11.89 -10.11 -20.68
N VAL A 32 11.07 -10.25 -19.65
CA VAL A 32 11.46 -10.69 -18.32
C VAL A 32 11.47 -12.21 -18.25
N ALA A 33 12.64 -12.78 -17.99
CA ALA A 33 12.87 -14.19 -17.64
C ALA A 33 12.18 -15.24 -18.54
N PRO A 34 12.60 -15.44 -19.80
CA PRO A 34 11.95 -16.39 -20.73
C PRO A 34 11.89 -17.83 -20.21
N GLY A 35 12.84 -18.25 -19.37
CA GLY A 35 12.82 -19.56 -18.74
C GLY A 35 11.73 -19.75 -17.70
N LEU A 36 11.41 -18.71 -16.93
CA LEU A 36 10.33 -18.73 -15.94
C LEU A 36 8.96 -18.78 -16.63
N VAL A 37 8.82 -18.02 -17.70
CA VAL A 37 7.60 -18.01 -18.55
C VAL A 37 7.37 -19.39 -19.18
N TRP A 38 8.42 -20.04 -19.69
CA TRP A 38 8.32 -21.39 -20.26
C TRP A 38 7.85 -22.41 -19.20
N PHE A 39 8.42 -22.36 -17.99
CA PHE A 39 8.04 -23.27 -16.90
C PHE A 39 6.61 -23.02 -16.40
N ALA A 40 6.18 -21.76 -16.33
CA ALA A 40 4.84 -21.40 -15.95
C ALA A 40 3.78 -21.82 -16.99
N ARG A 41 4.12 -21.81 -18.29
CA ARG A 41 3.25 -22.30 -19.37
C ARG A 41 2.95 -23.80 -19.31
N LEU A 42 3.81 -24.60 -18.71
CA LEU A 42 3.56 -26.04 -18.55
C LEU A 42 2.32 -26.35 -17.70
N GLY A 43 1.84 -25.40 -16.90
CA GLY A 43 0.64 -25.52 -16.05
C GLY A 43 -0.59 -24.76 -16.52
N SER A 44 -0.47 -23.88 -17.52
CA SER A 44 -1.58 -23.03 -17.97
C SER A 44 -2.22 -23.59 -19.24
N ARG A 45 -3.40 -24.18 -19.09
CA ARG A 45 -4.25 -24.64 -20.21
C ARG A 45 -5.57 -23.88 -20.33
N HIS A 46 -5.69 -22.74 -19.68
CA HIS A 46 -6.93 -21.98 -19.67
C HIS A 46 -6.72 -20.69 -20.45
N HIS A 47 -7.45 -20.58 -21.55
CA HIS A 47 -7.63 -19.30 -22.22
C HIS A 47 -8.54 -18.44 -21.33
N VAL A 48 -8.04 -17.31 -20.85
CA VAL A 48 -8.81 -16.33 -20.08
C VAL A 48 -9.18 -15.21 -21.02
N ASP A 49 -10.48 -14.90 -21.11
CA ASP A 49 -10.95 -13.77 -21.92
C ASP A 49 -10.38 -12.45 -21.39
N GLY A 50 -10.20 -11.48 -22.28
CA GLY A 50 -9.68 -10.16 -21.92
C GLY A 50 -8.34 -9.84 -22.57
N ARG A 51 -8.01 -8.55 -22.58
CA ARG A 51 -6.72 -8.06 -23.10
C ARG A 51 -5.57 -8.45 -22.18
N PRO A 52 -4.34 -8.56 -22.68
CA PRO A 52 -3.18 -8.94 -21.87
C PRO A 52 -3.01 -8.08 -20.60
N GLY A 53 -3.25 -6.77 -20.69
CA GLY A 53 -3.17 -5.87 -19.54
C GLY A 53 -4.28 -6.07 -18.52
N GLN A 54 -5.50 -6.39 -18.96
CA GLN A 54 -6.61 -6.72 -18.06
C GLN A 54 -6.33 -8.02 -17.30
N ARG A 55 -5.82 -9.04 -18.00
CA ARG A 55 -5.42 -10.30 -17.37
C ARG A 55 -4.31 -10.10 -16.34
N LEU A 56 -3.35 -9.22 -16.66
CA LEU A 56 -2.32 -8.82 -15.72
C LEU A 56 -2.92 -8.09 -14.51
N ALA A 57 -3.85 -7.16 -14.71
CA ALA A 57 -4.53 -6.46 -13.62
C ALA A 57 -5.23 -7.43 -12.65
N TRP A 58 -5.94 -8.43 -13.18
CA TRP A 58 -6.58 -9.46 -12.35
C TRP A 58 -5.56 -10.30 -11.57
N ALA A 59 -4.46 -10.68 -12.21
CA ALA A 59 -3.37 -11.39 -11.53
C ALA A 59 -2.74 -10.57 -10.41
N LEU A 60 -2.49 -9.27 -10.64
CA LEU A 60 -1.94 -8.35 -9.63
C LEU A 60 -2.91 -8.15 -8.46
N THR A 61 -4.22 -8.09 -8.73
CA THR A 61 -5.25 -8.02 -7.69
C THR A 61 -5.23 -9.27 -6.79
N GLU A 62 -5.14 -10.48 -7.38
CA GLU A 62 -5.05 -11.73 -6.62
C GLU A 62 -3.74 -11.84 -5.80
N LEU A 63 -2.64 -11.28 -6.31
CA LEU A 63 -1.35 -11.27 -5.61
C LEU A 63 -1.33 -10.38 -4.36
N GLY A 64 -2.26 -9.44 -4.27
CA GLY A 64 -2.51 -8.64 -3.08
C GLY A 64 -1.97 -7.20 -3.14
N PRO A 65 -1.99 -6.51 -1.99
CA PRO A 65 -1.80 -5.05 -1.91
C PRO A 65 -0.54 -4.52 -2.59
N THR A 66 0.60 -5.15 -2.37
CA THR A 66 1.87 -4.73 -2.98
C THR A 66 1.79 -4.72 -4.51
N PHE A 67 1.18 -5.75 -5.08
CA PHE A 67 1.09 -5.90 -6.54
C PHE A 67 0.00 -5.02 -7.14
N ILE A 68 -1.09 -4.75 -6.41
CA ILE A 68 -2.08 -3.74 -6.81
C ILE A 68 -1.40 -2.37 -6.92
N LYS A 69 -0.67 -1.96 -5.89
CA LYS A 69 0.07 -0.70 -5.88
C LYS A 69 1.15 -0.64 -6.96
N LEU A 70 1.85 -1.76 -7.19
CA LEU A 70 2.82 -1.85 -8.29
C LEU A 70 2.15 -1.65 -9.65
N GLY A 71 1.00 -2.26 -9.88
CA GLY A 71 0.23 -2.10 -11.11
C GLY A 71 -0.27 -0.67 -11.30
N GLN A 72 -0.77 -0.04 -10.24
CA GLN A 72 -1.18 1.37 -10.25
C GLN A 72 0.00 2.31 -10.53
N PHE A 73 1.14 2.09 -9.89
CA PHE A 73 2.38 2.82 -10.16
C PHE A 73 2.82 2.66 -11.61
N LEU A 74 2.82 1.44 -12.12
CA LEU A 74 3.21 1.15 -13.51
C LEU A 74 2.22 1.72 -14.53
N SER A 75 0.93 1.85 -14.20
CA SER A 75 -0.06 2.46 -15.10
C SER A 75 0.26 3.92 -15.44
N THR A 76 0.98 4.62 -14.58
CA THR A 76 1.46 5.99 -14.83
C THR A 76 2.72 6.04 -15.71
N ARG A 77 3.29 4.89 -16.03
CA ARG A 77 4.58 4.75 -16.73
C ARG A 77 4.40 4.12 -18.12
N ALA A 78 3.59 4.81 -18.98
CA ALA A 78 3.40 4.40 -20.36
C ALA A 78 4.72 4.35 -21.16
N ASP A 79 5.73 5.12 -20.73
CA ASP A 79 7.10 5.07 -21.27
C ASP A 79 7.78 3.69 -21.12
N LEU A 80 7.41 2.93 -20.08
CA LEU A 80 7.93 1.58 -19.81
C LEU A 80 7.07 0.49 -20.44
N LEU A 81 5.73 0.63 -20.38
CA LEU A 81 4.79 -0.43 -20.69
C LEU A 81 4.14 -0.30 -22.08
N GLY A 82 4.19 0.90 -22.66
CA GLY A 82 3.35 1.28 -23.80
C GLY A 82 1.94 1.68 -23.35
N GLU A 83 1.26 2.46 -24.19
CA GLU A 83 -0.02 3.11 -23.87
C GLU A 83 -1.13 2.11 -23.53
N GLN A 84 -1.25 1.03 -24.30
CA GLN A 84 -2.35 0.05 -24.12
C GLN A 84 -2.25 -0.68 -22.78
N LEU A 85 -1.06 -1.15 -22.42
CA LEU A 85 -0.86 -1.88 -21.17
C LEU A 85 -1.01 -0.95 -19.97
N ALA A 86 -0.52 0.28 -20.06
CA ALA A 86 -0.69 1.31 -19.03
C ALA A 86 -2.17 1.66 -18.83
N ALA A 87 -2.94 1.82 -19.92
CA ALA A 87 -4.38 2.06 -19.86
C ALA A 87 -5.14 0.90 -19.22
N ASP A 88 -4.82 -0.34 -19.59
CA ASP A 88 -5.45 -1.52 -18.98
C ASP A 88 -5.15 -1.61 -17.47
N LEU A 89 -3.93 -1.29 -17.04
CA LEU A 89 -3.56 -1.26 -15.61
C LEU A 89 -4.19 -0.09 -14.86
N SER A 90 -4.55 1.01 -15.52
CA SER A 90 -5.26 2.12 -14.87
C SER A 90 -6.67 1.74 -14.41
N GLU A 91 -7.24 0.65 -14.95
CA GLU A 91 -8.51 0.07 -14.50
C GLU A 91 -8.37 -0.71 -13.18
N LEU A 92 -7.14 -0.89 -12.65
CA LEU A 92 -6.91 -1.53 -11.35
C LEU A 92 -7.63 -0.80 -10.24
N GLN A 93 -8.64 -1.45 -9.67
CA GLN A 93 -9.39 -0.89 -8.56
C GLN A 93 -8.62 -1.08 -7.25
N ASP A 94 -8.51 -0.01 -6.48
CA ASP A 94 -7.95 -0.05 -5.13
C ASP A 94 -9.01 -0.54 -4.11
N ARG A 95 -9.66 -1.67 -4.43
CA ARG A 95 -10.74 -2.23 -3.61
C ARG A 95 -10.40 -3.67 -3.23
N LEU A 96 -10.09 -3.86 -1.96
CA LEU A 96 -10.00 -5.19 -1.36
C LEU A 96 -11.11 -5.37 -0.34
N PRO A 97 -11.50 -6.62 -0.04
CA PRO A 97 -12.39 -6.89 1.08
C PRO A 97 -11.89 -6.22 2.35
N PRO A 98 -12.79 -5.66 3.17
CA PRO A 98 -12.39 -5.11 4.45
C PRO A 98 -11.72 -6.17 5.32
N PHE A 99 -10.77 -5.75 6.14
CA PHE A 99 -10.22 -6.61 7.18
C PHE A 99 -11.08 -6.54 8.44
N ASP A 100 -10.88 -7.48 9.34
CA ASP A 100 -11.71 -7.65 10.52
C ASP A 100 -11.75 -6.39 11.40
N SER A 101 -12.94 -6.04 11.89
CA SER A 101 -13.15 -4.85 12.72
C SER A 101 -12.42 -4.93 14.06
N THR A 102 -12.24 -6.12 14.62
CA THR A 102 -11.45 -6.34 15.85
C THR A 102 -9.98 -5.97 15.59
N ALA A 103 -9.46 -6.33 14.44
CA ALA A 103 -8.10 -5.96 14.04
C ALA A 103 -7.96 -4.45 13.79
N ALA A 104 -9.02 -3.81 13.26
CA ALA A 104 -9.05 -2.35 13.08
C ALA A 104 -9.02 -1.62 14.44
N ARG A 105 -9.87 -2.03 15.39
CA ARG A 105 -9.88 -1.49 16.75
C ARG A 105 -8.52 -1.63 17.42
N ALA A 106 -7.95 -2.83 17.40
CA ALA A 106 -6.63 -3.08 17.98
C ALA A 106 -5.51 -2.23 17.35
N ALA A 107 -5.57 -1.98 16.03
CA ALA A 107 -4.62 -1.11 15.34
C ALA A 107 -4.75 0.36 15.78
N ILE A 108 -5.98 0.85 15.96
CA ILE A 108 -6.24 2.21 16.46
C ILE A 108 -5.73 2.36 17.89
N GLU A 109 -6.08 1.43 18.77
CA GLU A 109 -5.66 1.43 20.17
C GLU A 109 -4.13 1.37 20.32
N ALA A 110 -3.47 0.55 19.49
CA ALA A 110 -2.02 0.46 19.48
C ALA A 110 -1.35 1.76 18.97
N ALA A 111 -1.97 2.43 17.98
CA ALA A 111 -1.44 3.66 17.41
C ALA A 111 -1.63 4.88 18.32
N LEU A 112 -2.77 4.95 19.02
CA LEU A 112 -3.15 6.11 19.84
C LEU A 112 -2.88 5.89 21.34
N GLY A 113 -2.50 4.67 21.76
CA GLY A 113 -2.12 4.34 23.15
C GLY A 113 -3.28 4.33 24.14
N ARG A 114 -4.54 4.37 23.67
CA ARG A 114 -5.75 4.43 24.50
C ARG A 114 -6.82 3.48 23.97
N PRO A 115 -7.70 2.96 24.84
CA PRO A 115 -8.88 2.19 24.42
C PRO A 115 -9.78 2.99 23.50
N ILE A 116 -10.39 2.31 22.52
CA ILE A 116 -11.21 2.98 21.50
C ILE A 116 -12.45 3.68 22.12
N ASP A 117 -13.01 3.11 23.19
CA ASP A 117 -14.17 3.65 23.88
C ASP A 117 -13.85 4.90 24.74
N GLU A 118 -12.54 5.20 24.94
CA GLU A 118 -12.07 6.45 25.51
C GLU A 118 -11.77 7.52 24.44
N LEU A 119 -11.49 7.08 23.20
CA LEU A 119 -11.18 7.96 22.08
C LEU A 119 -12.43 8.47 21.37
N PHE A 120 -13.46 7.63 21.32
CA PHE A 120 -14.67 7.91 20.54
C PHE A 120 -15.92 7.57 21.35
N ASP A 121 -16.89 8.50 21.37
CA ASP A 121 -18.23 8.25 21.90
C ASP A 121 -19.00 7.24 21.05
N ARG A 122 -18.71 7.20 19.74
CA ARG A 122 -19.24 6.23 18.79
C ARG A 122 -18.17 5.84 17.78
N PHE A 123 -17.99 4.55 17.57
CA PHE A 123 -17.15 4.00 16.51
C PHE A 123 -17.93 2.96 15.70
N GLU A 124 -18.00 3.15 14.38
CA GLU A 124 -18.69 2.22 13.49
C GLU A 124 -17.76 1.06 13.11
N ASN A 125 -18.11 -0.16 13.53
CA ASN A 125 -17.31 -1.35 13.23
C ASN A 125 -17.29 -1.71 11.74
N ALA A 126 -18.39 -1.42 11.01
CA ALA A 126 -18.42 -1.61 9.56
C ALA A 126 -17.67 -0.46 8.88
N PRO A 127 -16.66 -0.73 8.05
CA PRO A 127 -15.97 0.32 7.33
C PRO A 127 -16.86 0.91 6.23
N VAL A 128 -16.73 2.20 6.00
CA VAL A 128 -17.40 2.93 4.90
C VAL A 128 -16.79 2.55 3.56
N THR A 129 -15.46 2.37 3.55
CA THR A 129 -14.72 1.94 2.38
C THR A 129 -13.48 1.16 2.79
N ALA A 130 -13.05 0.24 1.93
CA ALA A 130 -11.82 -0.51 2.10
C ALA A 130 -11.00 -0.45 0.81
N ALA A 131 -9.75 -0.03 0.96
CA ALA A 131 -8.75 0.04 -0.09
C ALA A 131 -7.71 -1.09 0.04
N SER A 132 -6.71 -1.10 -0.84
CA SER A 132 -5.65 -2.12 -0.81
C SER A 132 -4.83 -2.07 0.48
N ILE A 133 -4.51 -0.88 0.98
CA ILE A 133 -3.62 -0.69 2.13
C ILE A 133 -4.33 -0.24 3.41
N ALA A 134 -5.57 0.28 3.34
CA ALA A 134 -6.28 0.86 4.47
C ALA A 134 -7.79 0.67 4.35
N GLN A 135 -8.51 0.91 5.44
CA GLN A 135 -9.97 1.08 5.44
C GLN A 135 -10.35 2.30 6.27
N VAL A 136 -11.56 2.81 6.05
CA VAL A 136 -12.07 4.02 6.71
C VAL A 136 -13.32 3.67 7.49
N HIS A 137 -13.39 4.14 8.74
CA HIS A 137 -14.55 4.00 9.63
C HIS A 137 -15.09 5.37 10.00
N PHE A 138 -16.39 5.49 10.20
CA PHE A 138 -16.97 6.67 10.85
C PHE A 138 -16.87 6.54 12.36
N ALA A 139 -16.57 7.65 13.00
CA ALA A 139 -16.55 7.76 14.45
C ALA A 139 -17.03 9.15 14.89
N VAL A 140 -17.36 9.27 16.17
CA VAL A 140 -17.64 10.53 16.83
C VAL A 140 -16.64 10.67 17.97
N THR A 141 -15.88 11.74 17.98
CA THR A 141 -14.88 12.00 19.02
C THR A 141 -15.53 12.22 20.39
N GLY A 142 -14.93 11.63 21.45
CA GLY A 142 -15.42 11.78 22.83
C GLY A 142 -14.93 13.06 23.49
N ARG A 143 -15.55 13.40 24.63
CA ARG A 143 -15.23 14.59 25.44
C ARG A 143 -13.81 14.61 26.03
N THR A 144 -13.15 13.49 26.10
CA THR A 144 -11.85 13.32 26.81
C THR A 144 -10.64 13.74 25.98
N LEU A 145 -10.84 14.36 24.82
CA LEU A 145 -9.72 14.92 24.05
C LEU A 145 -9.35 16.34 24.49
N ASP A 146 -10.04 16.89 25.52
CA ASP A 146 -9.69 18.16 26.14
C ASP A 146 -8.37 18.04 26.91
N GLY A 147 -7.31 18.56 26.33
CA GLY A 147 -6.04 18.85 27.00
C GLY A 147 -4.86 17.93 26.76
N ASP A 148 -5.07 16.69 26.33
CA ASP A 148 -3.98 15.80 25.93
C ASP A 148 -3.98 15.62 24.41
N VAL A 149 -3.28 16.49 23.71
CA VAL A 149 -2.90 16.23 22.31
C VAL A 149 -2.19 14.88 22.29
N PRO A 150 -2.66 13.86 21.51
CA PRO A 150 -1.93 12.61 21.38
C PRO A 150 -0.58 12.91 20.72
N GLY A 151 0.47 13.00 21.50
CA GLY A 151 1.79 13.31 20.97
C GLY A 151 2.78 13.86 21.98
N GLU A 152 2.38 14.15 23.21
CA GLU A 152 3.39 14.36 24.24
C GLU A 152 3.95 12.98 24.62
N PRO A 153 5.22 12.67 24.27
CA PRO A 153 5.81 11.40 24.64
C PRO A 153 5.83 11.32 26.17
N PRO A 154 5.60 10.12 26.75
CA PRO A 154 5.86 9.94 28.18
C PRO A 154 7.28 10.42 28.44
N ASP A 155 7.51 11.08 29.58
CA ASP A 155 8.79 11.66 30.04
C ASP A 155 9.95 10.66 29.89
N ASN A 156 10.39 10.45 28.66
CA ASN A 156 11.56 9.65 28.32
C ASN A 156 12.60 10.61 27.73
N PRO A 157 13.65 11.01 28.47
CA PRO A 157 14.62 12.03 28.08
C PRO A 157 15.48 11.66 26.85
N GLY A 158 15.11 10.62 26.11
CA GLY A 158 15.81 10.16 24.90
C GLY A 158 14.91 9.96 23.68
N ALA A 159 13.62 10.28 23.75
CA ALA A 159 12.75 10.19 22.57
C ALA A 159 12.85 11.48 21.74
N GLU A 160 13.25 11.38 20.49
CA GLU A 160 13.13 12.46 19.52
C GLU A 160 11.67 12.93 19.48
N PRO A 161 11.39 14.26 19.51
CA PRO A 161 10.03 14.76 19.47
C PRO A 161 9.33 14.21 18.23
N SER A 162 8.19 13.57 18.44
CA SER A 162 7.36 13.04 17.34
C SER A 162 7.13 14.18 16.34
N ALA A 163 7.37 13.91 15.05
CA ALA A 163 7.11 14.87 13.97
C ALA A 163 5.67 15.43 14.00
N LEU A 164 4.74 14.69 14.63
CA LEU A 164 3.38 15.10 14.89
C LEU A 164 3.31 16.25 15.91
N ALA A 165 4.11 16.23 16.98
CA ALA A 165 4.15 17.30 17.97
C ALA A 165 4.67 18.60 17.37
N GLY A 166 5.63 18.53 16.44
CA GLY A 166 6.11 19.69 15.68
C GLY A 166 5.12 20.23 14.65
N LEU A 167 4.27 19.35 14.10
CA LEU A 167 3.26 19.74 13.10
C LEU A 167 1.98 20.26 13.76
N MET A 168 1.68 19.80 14.98
CA MET A 168 0.53 20.24 15.79
C MET A 168 0.88 21.37 16.78
N ALA A 169 2.15 21.80 16.85
CA ALA A 169 2.51 23.11 17.35
C ALA A 169 1.98 24.16 16.35
N ALA A 170 0.66 24.15 16.20
CA ALA A 170 -0.10 25.05 15.36
C ALA A 170 0.26 26.47 15.73
N ASP A 171 0.35 27.32 14.73
CA ASP A 171 0.31 28.76 14.84
C ASP A 171 -0.63 29.14 16.01
N PRO A 172 -0.15 29.82 17.08
CA PRO A 172 -0.98 30.18 18.22
C PRO A 172 -2.14 31.12 17.84
N THR A 173 -2.24 31.53 16.59
CA THR A 173 -3.33 32.32 16.01
C THR A 173 -4.39 31.46 15.31
N SER A 174 -4.16 30.17 15.15
CA SER A 174 -5.16 29.26 14.60
C SER A 174 -6.29 29.03 15.60
N PRO A 175 -7.57 29.14 15.22
CA PRO A 175 -8.67 28.88 16.14
C PRO A 175 -8.55 27.46 16.67
N ALA A 176 -8.60 27.30 17.99
CA ALA A 176 -8.60 25.99 18.62
C ALA A 176 -9.73 25.16 18.01
N ILE A 177 -9.37 24.02 17.39
CA ILE A 177 -10.36 23.12 16.82
C ILE A 177 -11.06 22.45 18.01
N ASP A 178 -12.36 22.73 18.15
CA ASP A 178 -13.20 22.02 19.09
C ASP A 178 -13.39 20.58 18.60
N TRP A 179 -12.76 19.63 19.26
CA TRP A 179 -12.80 18.21 18.93
C TRP A 179 -13.96 17.48 19.61
N GLU A 180 -14.70 18.14 20.51
CA GLU A 180 -15.82 17.50 21.18
C GLU A 180 -16.96 17.17 20.20
N ASN A 181 -17.44 15.93 20.28
CA ASN A 181 -18.62 15.45 19.58
C ASN A 181 -18.60 15.69 18.06
N ARG A 182 -17.41 15.58 17.43
CA ARG A 182 -17.25 15.71 15.99
C ARG A 182 -17.36 14.37 15.28
N GLU A 183 -18.08 14.38 14.17
CA GLU A 183 -18.03 13.28 13.22
C GLU A 183 -16.69 13.30 12.46
N VAL A 184 -15.98 12.18 12.53
CA VAL A 184 -14.66 12.01 11.89
C VAL A 184 -14.60 10.72 11.08
N ALA A 185 -13.76 10.74 10.07
CA ALA A 185 -13.39 9.56 9.29
C ALA A 185 -12.03 9.03 9.78
N VAL A 186 -12.05 7.86 10.40
CA VAL A 186 -10.84 7.21 10.93
C VAL A 186 -10.29 6.27 9.87
N LYS A 187 -9.14 6.64 9.28
CA LYS A 187 -8.43 5.81 8.31
C LYS A 187 -7.43 4.92 9.04
N VAL A 188 -7.53 3.62 8.80
CA VAL A 188 -6.74 2.59 9.50
C VAL A 188 -5.97 1.77 8.49
N LEU A 189 -4.64 1.69 8.65
CA LEU A 189 -3.80 0.83 7.82
C LEU A 189 -4.14 -0.64 8.07
N ARG A 190 -4.10 -1.42 7.02
CA ARG A 190 -4.26 -2.88 7.10
C ARG A 190 -3.16 -3.48 7.97
N PRO A 191 -3.51 -4.30 8.99
CA PRO A 191 -2.52 -4.91 9.86
C PRO A 191 -1.42 -5.65 9.09
N ALA A 192 -0.19 -5.52 9.53
CA ALA A 192 1.00 -6.12 8.92
C ALA A 192 1.26 -5.73 7.44
N ILE A 193 0.64 -4.66 6.93
CA ILE A 193 0.82 -4.22 5.54
C ILE A 193 2.27 -3.84 5.26
N GLU A 194 2.94 -3.13 6.15
CA GLU A 194 4.34 -2.74 6.00
C GLU A 194 5.26 -3.96 5.86
N GLN A 195 5.01 -5.01 6.66
CA GLN A 195 5.78 -6.25 6.59
C GLN A 195 5.53 -7.01 5.27
N ALA A 196 4.30 -6.93 4.73
CA ALA A 196 3.97 -7.52 3.45
C ALA A 196 4.71 -6.79 2.32
N PHE A 197 4.68 -5.46 2.33
CA PHE A 197 5.43 -4.63 1.37
C PHE A 197 6.93 -4.87 1.46
N ALA A 198 7.53 -4.87 2.66
CA ALA A 198 8.96 -5.09 2.83
C ALA A 198 9.41 -6.43 2.21
N ARG A 199 8.64 -7.50 2.41
CA ARG A 199 8.93 -8.82 1.82
C ARG A 199 8.85 -8.82 0.30
N ASP A 200 7.81 -8.22 -0.26
CA ASP A 200 7.60 -8.20 -1.70
C ASP A 200 8.60 -7.23 -2.38
N LEU A 201 8.98 -6.11 -1.74
CA LEU A 201 10.02 -5.19 -2.21
C LEU A 201 11.40 -5.86 -2.30
N GLU A 202 11.80 -6.64 -1.30
CA GLU A 202 13.06 -7.40 -1.36
C GLU A 202 13.09 -8.35 -2.58
N LEU A 203 11.95 -8.97 -2.88
CA LEU A 203 11.80 -9.80 -4.07
C LEU A 203 11.92 -8.98 -5.35
N LEU A 204 11.21 -7.84 -5.44
CA LEU A 204 11.26 -6.94 -6.60
C LEU A 204 12.68 -6.43 -6.84
N TYR A 205 13.42 -6.03 -5.79
CA TYR A 205 14.85 -5.66 -5.91
C TYR A 205 15.71 -6.80 -6.43
N SER A 206 15.46 -8.03 -5.98
CA SER A 206 16.20 -9.21 -6.45
C SER A 206 15.93 -9.48 -7.92
N LEU A 207 14.67 -9.37 -8.35
CA LEU A 207 14.27 -9.51 -9.76
C LEU A 207 14.87 -8.38 -10.62
N ALA A 208 14.82 -7.13 -10.16
CA ALA A 208 15.39 -5.99 -10.87
C ALA A 208 16.90 -6.16 -11.09
N LYS A 209 17.64 -6.59 -10.05
CA LYS A 209 19.08 -6.92 -10.18
C LYS A 209 19.32 -8.04 -11.18
N LEU A 210 18.48 -9.07 -11.19
CA LEU A 210 18.59 -10.18 -12.14
C LEU A 210 18.36 -9.68 -13.57
N VAL A 211 17.31 -8.88 -13.80
CA VAL A 211 17.01 -8.30 -15.11
C VAL A 211 18.18 -7.43 -15.61
N GLU A 212 18.73 -6.55 -14.78
CA GLU A 212 19.86 -5.72 -15.18
C GLU A 212 21.11 -6.54 -15.54
N ARG A 213 21.31 -7.69 -14.89
CA ARG A 213 22.45 -8.58 -15.18
C ARG A 213 22.25 -9.40 -16.44
N THR A 214 21.05 -9.92 -16.67
CA THR A 214 20.76 -10.90 -17.72
C THR A 214 20.21 -10.29 -19.00
N GLN A 215 19.65 -9.07 -18.93
CA GLN A 215 18.94 -8.41 -20.04
C GLN A 215 19.55 -7.03 -20.35
N PRO A 216 20.66 -6.94 -21.12
CA PRO A 216 21.31 -5.66 -21.42
C PRO A 216 20.39 -4.62 -22.05
N LYS A 217 19.41 -5.06 -22.87
CA LYS A 217 18.45 -4.18 -23.52
C LYS A 217 17.52 -3.47 -22.54
N LEU A 218 17.23 -4.10 -21.38
CA LEU A 218 16.36 -3.54 -20.36
C LEU A 218 17.07 -2.61 -19.37
N ARG A 219 18.41 -2.57 -19.37
CA ARG A 219 19.18 -1.66 -18.50
C ARG A 219 18.84 -0.20 -18.71
N ARG A 220 18.45 0.18 -19.95
CA ARG A 220 18.04 1.55 -20.27
C ARG A 220 16.84 2.02 -19.44
N PHE A 221 15.97 1.11 -19.01
CA PHE A 221 14.79 1.39 -18.18
C PHE A 221 15.10 1.46 -16.68
N LYS A 222 16.35 1.19 -16.29
CA LYS A 222 16.84 1.27 -14.91
C LYS A 222 15.93 0.54 -13.91
N PRO A 223 15.70 -0.78 -14.03
CA PRO A 223 14.76 -1.53 -13.20
C PRO A 223 14.94 -1.32 -11.70
N LEU A 224 16.17 -1.21 -11.21
CA LEU A 224 16.44 -0.93 -9.79
C LEU A 224 15.92 0.44 -9.35
N GLU A 225 16.07 1.44 -10.21
CA GLU A 225 15.57 2.79 -9.92
C GLU A 225 14.04 2.84 -9.94
N VAL A 226 13.39 2.10 -10.84
CA VAL A 226 11.93 1.94 -10.88
C VAL A 226 11.42 1.36 -9.57
N VAL A 227 12.06 0.29 -9.05
CA VAL A 227 11.67 -0.32 -7.77
C VAL A 227 11.91 0.66 -6.60
N ARG A 228 12.99 1.45 -6.63
CA ARG A 228 13.28 2.44 -5.60
C ARG A 228 12.20 3.53 -5.56
N VAL A 229 11.85 4.09 -6.70
CA VAL A 229 10.78 5.11 -6.78
C VAL A 229 9.43 4.54 -6.33
N PHE A 230 9.13 3.30 -6.72
CA PHE A 230 7.94 2.61 -6.23
C PHE A 230 7.95 2.46 -4.70
N GLU A 231 9.07 2.04 -4.10
CA GLU A 231 9.23 1.95 -2.64
C GLU A 231 8.98 3.29 -1.96
N GLU A 232 9.57 4.38 -2.47
CA GLU A 232 9.38 5.74 -1.95
C GLU A 232 7.92 6.16 -2.01
N THR A 233 7.24 5.93 -3.14
CA THR A 233 5.82 6.23 -3.32
C THR A 233 4.96 5.49 -2.31
N VAL A 234 5.18 4.18 -2.15
CA VAL A 234 4.40 3.36 -1.20
C VAL A 234 4.65 3.77 0.25
N ARG A 235 5.88 4.12 0.61
CA ARG A 235 6.19 4.61 1.97
C ARG A 235 5.44 5.89 2.29
N LEU A 236 5.36 6.82 1.33
CA LEU A 236 4.59 8.06 1.49
C LEU A 236 3.09 7.78 1.66
N GLU A 237 2.52 6.87 0.86
CA GLU A 237 1.11 6.49 0.99
C GLU A 237 0.77 5.77 2.30
N MET A 238 1.73 5.06 2.90
CA MET A 238 1.54 4.41 4.21
C MET A 238 1.73 5.37 5.39
N ASP A 239 2.33 6.53 5.20
CA ASP A 239 2.44 7.55 6.25
C ASP A 239 1.17 8.42 6.30
N LEU A 240 0.15 7.93 7.04
CA LEU A 240 -1.13 8.64 7.18
C LEU A 240 -1.01 10.01 7.83
N ARG A 241 0.11 10.34 8.50
CA ARG A 241 0.37 11.66 9.09
C ARG A 241 0.52 12.72 8.00
N MET A 242 1.16 12.36 6.87
CA MET A 242 1.28 13.26 5.72
C MET A 242 -0.09 13.58 5.10
N GLU A 243 -0.96 12.58 5.01
CA GLU A 243 -2.32 12.77 4.51
C GLU A 243 -3.16 13.63 5.47
N ALA A 244 -3.04 13.38 6.78
CA ALA A 244 -3.71 14.17 7.81
C ALA A 244 -3.26 15.64 7.79
N ALA A 245 -1.96 15.89 7.64
CA ALA A 245 -1.41 17.23 7.52
C ALA A 245 -1.94 17.97 6.29
N ALA A 246 -1.95 17.31 5.14
CA ALA A 246 -2.49 17.90 3.90
C ALA A 246 -4.00 18.19 4.02
N ALA A 247 -4.77 17.30 4.66
CA ALA A 247 -6.19 17.52 4.91
C ALA A 247 -6.43 18.72 5.85
N ALA A 248 -5.62 18.86 6.90
CA ALA A 248 -5.71 19.99 7.82
C ALA A 248 -5.40 21.33 7.12
N GLU A 249 -4.39 21.36 6.25
CA GLU A 249 -4.05 22.56 5.47
C GLU A 249 -5.19 22.96 4.51
N LEU A 250 -5.82 21.98 3.85
CA LEU A 250 -6.96 22.23 2.97
C LEU A 250 -8.20 22.73 3.71
N ALA A 251 -8.39 22.34 4.96
CA ALA A 251 -9.53 22.77 5.77
C ALA A 251 -9.44 24.24 6.22
N VAL A 252 -8.24 24.83 6.23
CA VAL A 252 -7.97 26.23 6.65
C VAL A 252 -8.08 27.20 5.46
N ASN A 253 -7.95 26.73 4.21
CA ASN A 253 -8.05 27.52 2.98
C ASN A 253 -9.47 27.52 2.40
#